data_3ba65532d8463c2c69e7fa42b44b4f4b
#
_entry.id   3ba65532d8463c2c69e7fa42b44b4f4b
#
_cell.length_a   1.000
_cell.length_b   1.000
_cell.length_c   1.000
_cell.angle_alpha   90.00
_cell.angle_beta   90.00
_cell.angle_gamma   90.00
#
_symmetry.space_group_name_H-M   'P 1'
#
loop_
_entity.id
_entity.type
_entity.pdbx_description
1 polymer ?
#
loop_
_entity_poly.entity_id
_entity_poly.type
_entity_poly.pdbx_seq_one_letter_code
_entity_poly.pdbx_strand_id
1 'polypeptide(L)'
;IEKEMGISIPPAEEKRLGQILGPISGDHQFENIVKFMSGRSPSECDDSLKKAPGTEKSIALVYEGPDAVRKIRDVLGPTDPSKAPPGSIRREFGQTIMVNAAHASDSEASAVREMGVVNVAQNNFRAVVEEFYGKV
;
A
#
# COMPACT_ATOMS: atom_id res chain seq x y z
N ILE A 1 16.09 -16.82 6.94
CA ILE A 1 17.23 -17.19 7.83
C ILE A 1 17.78 -18.55 7.41
N GLU A 2 17.03 -19.65 7.49
CA GLU A 2 17.50 -20.99 7.12
C GLU A 2 18.16 -21.04 5.73
N LYS A 3 17.45 -20.49 4.74
CA LYS A 3 17.94 -20.46 3.33
C LYS A 3 19.20 -19.61 3.17
N GLU A 4 19.31 -18.51 3.90
CA GLU A 4 20.45 -17.59 3.79
C GLU A 4 21.68 -18.09 4.56
N MET A 5 21.45 -18.75 5.70
CA MET A 5 22.52 -19.26 6.55
C MET A 5 22.92 -20.71 6.22
N GLY A 6 22.13 -21.41 5.40
CA GLY A 6 22.36 -22.81 5.05
C GLY A 6 22.23 -23.79 6.21
N ILE A 7 21.42 -23.43 7.22
CA ILE A 7 21.18 -24.25 8.43
C ILE A 7 19.71 -24.64 8.53
N SER A 8 19.42 -25.70 9.27
CA SER A 8 18.06 -26.06 9.66
C SER A 8 17.82 -25.70 11.11
N ILE A 9 16.71 -25.03 11.40
CA ILE A 9 16.33 -24.59 12.74
C ILE A 9 15.25 -25.55 13.29
N PRO A 10 15.43 -26.11 14.47
CA PRO A 10 14.39 -26.94 15.07
C PRO A 10 13.07 -26.15 15.26
N PRO A 11 11.86 -26.76 15.10
CA PRO A 11 10.59 -26.05 15.15
C PRO A 11 10.34 -25.25 16.44
N ALA A 12 10.85 -25.72 17.56
CA ALA A 12 10.72 -25.01 18.84
C ALA A 12 11.54 -23.70 18.84
N GLU A 13 12.72 -23.72 18.26
CA GLU A 13 13.61 -22.55 18.15
C GLU A 13 13.11 -21.60 17.05
N GLU A 14 12.56 -22.13 15.96
CA GLU A 14 11.92 -21.32 14.92
C GLU A 14 10.78 -20.48 15.49
N LYS A 15 9.90 -21.10 16.30
CA LYS A 15 8.81 -20.39 17.00
C LYS A 15 9.35 -19.30 17.93
N ARG A 16 10.40 -19.59 18.68
CA ARG A 16 11.03 -18.63 19.60
C ARG A 16 11.66 -17.46 18.86
N LEU A 17 12.36 -17.72 17.77
CA LEU A 17 12.90 -16.68 16.89
C LEU A 17 11.79 -15.83 16.27
N GLY A 18 10.71 -16.45 15.82
CA GLY A 18 9.54 -15.72 15.31
C GLY A 18 8.91 -14.80 16.34
N GLN A 19 8.85 -15.19 17.60
CA GLN A 19 8.34 -14.33 18.67
C GLN A 19 9.25 -13.13 18.96
N ILE A 20 10.56 -13.28 18.79
CA ILE A 20 11.54 -12.21 19.03
C ILE A 20 11.64 -11.30 17.80
N LEU A 21 11.81 -11.88 16.63
CA LEU A 21 12.09 -11.12 15.40
C LEU A 21 10.83 -10.59 14.72
N GLY A 22 9.68 -11.24 14.93
CA GLY A 22 8.41 -10.85 14.30
C GLY A 22 8.02 -9.41 14.58
N PRO A 23 7.93 -8.95 15.82
CA PRO A 23 7.63 -7.55 16.14
C PRO A 23 8.65 -6.58 15.54
N ILE A 24 9.95 -6.87 15.67
CA ILE A 24 11.03 -6.02 15.15
C ILE A 24 10.93 -5.89 13.62
N SER A 25 10.71 -7.01 12.93
CA SER A 25 10.52 -7.03 11.49
C SER A 25 9.23 -6.31 11.07
N GLY A 26 8.16 -6.47 11.86
CA GLY A 26 6.88 -5.79 11.63
C GLY A 26 7.01 -4.28 11.73
N ASP A 27 7.65 -3.79 12.78
CA ASP A 27 7.90 -2.37 12.99
C ASP A 27 8.77 -1.79 11.86
N HIS A 28 9.83 -2.49 11.48
CA HIS A 28 10.68 -2.06 10.37
C HIS A 28 9.92 -2.00 9.04
N GLN A 29 9.09 -3.00 8.73
CA GLN A 29 8.25 -2.98 7.52
C GLN A 29 7.22 -1.86 7.56
N PHE A 30 6.59 -1.61 8.72
CA PHE A 30 5.67 -0.50 8.91
C PHE A 30 6.34 0.84 8.63
N GLU A 31 7.50 1.11 9.24
CA GLU A 31 8.30 2.31 9.00
C GLU A 31 8.61 2.51 7.51
N ASN A 32 9.03 1.44 6.82
CA ASN A 32 9.35 1.50 5.40
C ASN A 32 8.12 1.81 4.54
N ILE A 33 6.95 1.21 4.85
CA ILE A 33 5.71 1.47 4.11
C ILE A 33 5.26 2.92 4.33
N VAL A 34 5.27 3.40 5.58
CA VAL A 34 4.89 4.78 5.89
C VAL A 34 5.84 5.77 5.21
N LYS A 35 7.14 5.54 5.27
CA LYS A 35 8.14 6.36 4.57
C LYS A 35 7.91 6.38 3.06
N PHE A 36 7.63 5.23 2.46
CA PHE A 36 7.33 5.13 1.03
C PHE A 36 6.05 5.90 0.66
N MET A 37 4.98 5.78 1.45
CA MET A 37 3.69 6.40 1.14
C MET A 37 3.61 7.89 1.49
N SER A 38 4.31 8.34 2.52
CA SER A 38 4.23 9.70 3.04
C SER A 38 5.48 10.53 2.83
N GLY A 39 6.59 9.90 2.42
CA GLY A 39 7.91 10.52 2.28
C GLY A 39 8.67 10.68 3.60
N ARG A 40 8.10 10.25 4.73
CA ARG A 40 8.72 10.37 6.06
C ARG A 40 8.51 9.11 6.89
N SER A 41 9.55 8.70 7.62
CA SER A 41 9.43 7.62 8.61
C SER A 41 8.86 8.16 9.92
N PRO A 42 7.92 7.45 10.57
CA PRO A 42 7.38 7.84 11.87
C PRO A 42 8.46 8.07 12.94
N SER A 43 9.52 7.26 12.94
CA SER A 43 10.64 7.38 13.89
C SER A 43 11.51 8.62 13.65
N GLU A 44 11.53 9.15 12.41
CA GLU A 44 12.26 10.36 12.04
C GLU A 44 11.45 11.65 12.29
N CYS A 45 10.20 11.54 12.72
CA CYS A 45 9.27 12.66 12.88
C CYS A 45 9.03 12.99 14.37
N ASP A 46 9.06 14.27 14.70
CA ASP A 46 8.47 14.80 15.93
C ASP A 46 6.93 14.80 15.84
N ASP A 47 6.26 15.11 16.94
CA ASP A 47 4.80 15.06 17.01
C ASP A 47 4.10 16.11 16.11
N SER A 48 4.77 17.18 15.75
CA SER A 48 4.26 18.20 14.82
C SER A 48 4.31 17.68 13.39
N LEU A 49 5.41 17.04 13.02
CA LEU A 49 5.60 16.46 11.68
C LEU A 49 4.73 15.23 11.44
N LYS A 50 4.41 14.43 12.48
CA LYS A 50 3.47 13.30 12.38
C LYS A 50 2.06 13.74 11.97
N LYS A 51 1.68 14.98 12.30
CA LYS A 51 0.37 15.57 11.97
C LYS A 51 0.38 16.40 10.69
N ALA A 52 1.55 16.69 10.15
CA ALA A 52 1.70 17.45 8.91
C ALA A 52 1.43 16.56 7.68
N PRO A 53 0.97 17.12 6.56
CA PRO A 53 0.89 16.40 5.31
C PRO A 53 2.24 15.79 4.93
N GLY A 54 2.21 14.58 4.36
CA GLY A 54 3.39 13.94 3.79
C GLY A 54 3.96 14.72 2.61
N THR A 55 5.17 14.37 2.19
CA THR A 55 5.82 14.97 1.00
C THR A 55 5.43 14.23 -0.28
N GLU A 56 5.03 12.98 -0.17
CA GLU A 56 4.55 12.18 -1.30
C GLU A 56 3.06 12.43 -1.56
N LYS A 57 2.67 12.32 -2.83
CA LYS A 57 1.28 12.52 -3.26
C LYS A 57 0.67 11.19 -3.69
N SER A 58 -0.54 10.94 -3.24
CA SER A 58 -1.37 9.82 -3.67
C SER A 58 -2.72 10.32 -4.17
N ILE A 59 -3.30 9.61 -5.13
CA ILE A 59 -4.64 9.87 -5.61
C ILE A 59 -5.56 8.78 -5.07
N ALA A 60 -6.60 9.16 -4.33
CA ALA A 60 -7.67 8.27 -3.92
C ALA A 60 -8.83 8.35 -4.92
N LEU A 61 -9.23 7.22 -5.48
CA LEU A 61 -10.34 7.11 -6.42
C LEU A 61 -11.43 6.24 -5.80
N VAL A 62 -12.67 6.67 -5.87
CA VAL A 62 -13.84 5.90 -5.45
C VAL A 62 -14.62 5.50 -6.68
N TYR A 63 -14.82 4.20 -6.83
CA TYR A 63 -15.65 3.64 -7.90
C TYR A 63 -16.87 2.95 -7.28
N GLU A 64 -18.03 3.19 -7.85
CA GLU A 64 -19.29 2.59 -7.44
C GLU A 64 -19.89 1.80 -8.61
N GLY A 65 -20.42 0.64 -8.33
CA GLY A 65 -21.09 -0.19 -9.31
C GLY A 65 -21.13 -1.67 -8.96
N PRO A 66 -21.84 -2.48 -9.75
CA PRO A 66 -21.90 -3.93 -9.54
C PRO A 66 -20.50 -4.56 -9.58
N ASP A 67 -20.15 -5.35 -8.53
CA ASP A 67 -18.86 -6.03 -8.39
C ASP A 67 -17.62 -5.10 -8.47
N ALA A 68 -17.74 -3.83 -8.03
CA ALA A 68 -16.67 -2.84 -8.16
C ALA A 68 -15.35 -3.34 -7.56
N VAL A 69 -15.38 -3.90 -6.35
CA VAL A 69 -14.18 -4.42 -5.67
C VAL A 69 -13.47 -5.47 -6.53
N ARG A 70 -14.19 -6.47 -7.03
CA ARG A 70 -13.62 -7.53 -7.87
C ARG A 70 -13.05 -6.96 -9.17
N LYS A 71 -13.81 -6.14 -9.87
CA LYS A 71 -13.40 -5.54 -11.16
C LYS A 71 -12.13 -4.69 -11.03
N ILE A 72 -12.05 -3.85 -9.99
CA ILE A 72 -10.86 -3.04 -9.75
C ILE A 72 -9.65 -3.92 -9.44
N ARG A 73 -9.82 -4.96 -8.61
CA ARG A 73 -8.73 -5.89 -8.29
C ARG A 73 -8.27 -6.70 -9.50
N ASP A 74 -9.18 -7.08 -10.39
CA ASP A 74 -8.86 -7.76 -11.66
C ASP A 74 -8.02 -6.83 -12.58
N VAL A 75 -8.40 -5.55 -12.69
CA VAL A 75 -7.65 -4.55 -13.46
C VAL A 75 -6.27 -4.27 -12.85
N LEU A 76 -6.17 -4.23 -11.53
CA LEU A 76 -4.88 -4.03 -10.85
C LEU A 76 -3.95 -5.23 -10.99
N GLY A 77 -4.48 -6.42 -10.94
CA GLY A 77 -3.70 -7.66 -10.81
C GLY A 77 -3.25 -7.98 -9.38
N PRO A 78 -2.59 -9.12 -9.16
CA PRO A 78 -2.09 -9.56 -7.84
C PRO A 78 -1.02 -8.59 -7.31
N THR A 79 -0.81 -8.63 -5.98
CA THR A 79 0.12 -7.72 -5.26
C THR A 79 1.56 -7.79 -5.78
N ASP A 80 2.00 -8.96 -6.21
CA ASP A 80 3.32 -9.17 -6.81
C ASP A 80 3.25 -8.86 -8.32
N PRO A 81 3.90 -7.78 -8.81
CA PRO A 81 3.89 -7.41 -10.21
C PRO A 81 4.44 -8.49 -11.15
N SER A 82 5.38 -9.32 -10.66
CA SER A 82 5.96 -10.39 -11.45
C SER A 82 4.96 -11.50 -11.80
N LYS A 83 3.92 -11.65 -10.99
CA LYS A 83 2.84 -12.62 -11.15
C LYS A 83 1.58 -12.03 -11.79
N ALA A 84 1.58 -10.72 -12.03
CA ALA A 84 0.44 -10.03 -12.59
C ALA A 84 0.34 -10.30 -14.10
N PRO A 85 -0.88 -10.50 -14.65
CA PRO A 85 -1.07 -10.73 -16.08
C PRO A 85 -0.71 -9.47 -16.88
N PRO A 86 -0.24 -9.64 -18.14
CA PRO A 86 -0.02 -8.53 -19.05
C PRO A 86 -1.28 -7.64 -19.19
N GLY A 87 -1.10 -6.33 -19.24
CA GLY A 87 -2.18 -5.35 -19.31
C GLY A 87 -2.80 -4.97 -17.97
N SER A 88 -2.44 -5.63 -16.86
CA SER A 88 -2.83 -5.17 -15.54
C SER A 88 -1.94 -4.03 -15.05
N ILE A 89 -2.48 -3.14 -14.25
CA ILE A 89 -1.77 -1.94 -13.77
C ILE A 89 -0.46 -2.32 -13.05
N ARG A 90 -0.50 -3.33 -12.20
CA ARG A 90 0.68 -3.75 -11.46
C ARG A 90 1.73 -4.39 -12.35
N ARG A 91 1.33 -5.07 -13.43
CA ARG A 91 2.29 -5.61 -14.40
C ARG A 91 3.01 -4.52 -15.16
N GLU A 92 2.27 -3.48 -15.56
CA GLU A 92 2.80 -2.41 -16.41
C GLU A 92 3.61 -1.36 -15.62
N PHE A 93 3.20 -1.06 -14.38
CA PHE A 93 3.74 0.05 -13.61
C PHE A 93 4.38 -0.36 -12.28
N GLY A 94 4.15 -1.57 -11.80
CA GLY A 94 4.75 -2.07 -10.56
C GLY A 94 6.19 -2.54 -10.77
N GLN A 95 7.02 -2.39 -9.76
CA GLN A 95 8.42 -2.82 -9.76
C GLN A 95 8.67 -3.95 -8.77
N THR A 96 8.13 -3.83 -7.57
CA THR A 96 8.27 -4.79 -6.46
C THR A 96 6.93 -4.99 -5.75
N ILE A 97 6.88 -5.93 -4.81
CA ILE A 97 5.68 -6.13 -3.96
C ILE A 97 5.31 -4.85 -3.18
N MET A 98 6.30 -4.06 -2.77
CA MET A 98 6.07 -2.79 -2.07
C MET A 98 5.77 -1.65 -3.04
N VAL A 99 6.53 -1.55 -4.14
CA VAL A 99 6.35 -0.54 -5.20
C VAL A 99 5.49 -1.15 -6.30
N ASN A 100 4.19 -1.33 -6.04
CA ASN A 100 3.27 -2.08 -6.89
C ASN A 100 2.19 -1.22 -7.58
N ALA A 101 2.44 0.07 -7.71
CA ALA A 101 1.64 1.08 -8.41
C ALA A 101 0.37 1.52 -7.69
N ALA A 102 -0.45 0.61 -7.15
CA ALA A 102 -1.73 0.98 -6.56
C ALA A 102 -2.20 -0.02 -5.49
N HIS A 103 -2.99 0.48 -4.55
CA HIS A 103 -3.78 -0.30 -3.61
C HIS A 103 -5.25 -0.35 -4.05
N ALA A 104 -5.93 -1.45 -3.76
CA ALA A 104 -7.39 -1.56 -3.84
C ALA A 104 -7.92 -2.32 -2.64
N SER A 105 -9.03 -1.85 -2.12
CA SER A 105 -9.77 -2.51 -1.04
C SER A 105 -10.13 -3.94 -1.43
N ASP A 106 -10.07 -4.86 -0.48
CA ASP A 106 -10.35 -6.29 -0.69
C ASP A 106 -11.82 -6.67 -0.47
N SER A 107 -12.59 -5.77 0.13
CA SER A 107 -14.01 -5.93 0.42
C SER A 107 -14.71 -4.57 0.50
N GLU A 108 -16.05 -4.57 0.46
CA GLU A 108 -16.85 -3.35 0.67
C GLU A 108 -16.62 -2.75 2.07
N ALA A 109 -16.52 -3.59 3.10
CA ALA A 109 -16.22 -3.14 4.46
C ALA A 109 -14.85 -2.48 4.55
N SER A 110 -13.84 -3.04 3.88
CA SER A 110 -12.51 -2.42 3.78
C SER A 110 -12.56 -1.10 3.03
N ALA A 111 -13.32 -1.02 1.92
CA ALA A 111 -13.49 0.22 1.16
C ALA A 111 -14.07 1.34 2.02
N VAL A 112 -15.14 1.07 2.79
CA VAL A 112 -15.75 2.05 3.69
C VAL A 112 -14.75 2.52 4.76
N ARG A 113 -14.03 1.59 5.38
CA ARG A 113 -12.99 1.91 6.37
C ARG A 113 -11.86 2.74 5.77
N GLU A 114 -11.37 2.37 4.60
CA GLU A 114 -10.25 3.04 3.94
C GLU A 114 -10.62 4.42 3.41
N MET A 115 -11.86 4.62 2.92
CA MET A 115 -12.39 5.95 2.60
C MET A 115 -12.37 6.88 3.83
N GLY A 116 -12.68 6.35 5.01
CA GLY A 116 -12.57 7.10 6.27
C GLY A 116 -11.14 7.46 6.64
N VAL A 117 -10.19 6.53 6.42
CA VAL A 117 -8.76 6.75 6.72
C VAL A 117 -8.17 7.86 5.84
N VAL A 118 -8.46 7.84 4.53
CA VAL A 118 -7.94 8.84 3.59
C VAL A 118 -8.81 10.09 3.45
N ASN A 119 -9.89 10.15 4.20
CA ASN A 119 -10.81 11.31 4.27
C ASN A 119 -11.29 11.79 2.88
N VAL A 120 -11.86 10.89 2.07
CA VAL A 120 -12.36 11.19 0.71
C VAL A 120 -13.60 12.09 0.66
N ALA A 121 -14.01 12.70 1.78
CA ALA A 121 -15.16 13.60 1.83
C ALA A 121 -15.03 14.84 0.92
N GLN A 122 -13.81 15.18 0.51
CA GLN A 122 -13.54 16.28 -0.41
C GLN A 122 -13.15 15.73 -1.79
N ASN A 123 -14.04 15.90 -2.76
CA ASN A 123 -13.69 15.62 -4.16
C ASN A 123 -12.89 16.80 -4.74
N ASN A 124 -11.56 16.65 -4.72
CA ASN A 124 -10.63 17.62 -5.30
C ASN A 124 -10.07 17.16 -6.67
N PHE A 125 -10.50 16.00 -7.16
CA PHE A 125 -9.98 15.41 -8.40
C PHE A 125 -10.34 16.24 -9.63
N ARG A 126 -11.50 16.91 -9.60
CA ARG A 126 -11.92 17.80 -10.70
C ARG A 126 -10.88 18.88 -11.00
N ALA A 127 -10.32 19.52 -9.98
CA ALA A 127 -9.30 20.54 -10.15
C ALA A 127 -8.04 19.99 -10.84
N VAL A 128 -7.63 18.76 -10.50
CA VAL A 128 -6.49 18.08 -11.14
C VAL A 128 -6.79 17.75 -12.60
N VAL A 129 -8.00 17.27 -12.91
CA VAL A 129 -8.41 17.00 -14.30
C VAL A 129 -8.45 18.29 -15.11
N GLU A 130 -9.02 19.36 -14.58
CA GLU A 130 -9.12 20.67 -15.26
C GLU A 130 -7.74 21.31 -15.51
N GLU A 131 -6.76 21.03 -14.65
CA GLU A 131 -5.37 21.48 -14.85
C GLU A 131 -4.73 20.86 -16.10
N PHE A 132 -4.95 19.56 -16.35
CA PHE A 132 -4.31 18.83 -17.44
C PHE A 132 -5.11 18.84 -18.75
N TYR A 133 -6.43 18.84 -18.66
CA TYR A 133 -7.32 18.67 -19.82
C TYR A 133 -8.16 19.91 -20.15
N GLY A 134 -8.04 20.98 -19.36
CA GLY A 134 -8.88 22.16 -19.46
C GLY A 134 -10.26 21.98 -18.79
N LYS A 135 -11.03 23.06 -18.72
CA LYS A 135 -12.36 23.02 -18.11
C LYS A 135 -13.29 22.09 -18.92
N VAL A 136 -13.88 21.12 -18.21
CA VAL A 136 -14.86 20.16 -18.72
C VAL A 136 -16.27 20.68 -18.41
#